data_81da17b3ef949c0c1ac51ef80d917ee2
#
_entry.id   81da17b3ef949c0c1ac51ef80d917ee2
#
_cell.length_a   1.000
_cell.length_b   1.000
_cell.length_c   1.000
_cell.angle_alpha   90.00
_cell.angle_beta   90.00
_cell.angle_gamma   90.00
#
_symmetry.space_group_name_H-M   'P 1'
#
loop_
_entity.id
_entity.type
_entity.pdbx_description
1 polymer ?
#
loop_
_entity_poly.entity_id
_entity_poly.type
_entity_poly.pdbx_seq_one_letter_code
_entity_poly.pdbx_strand_id
1 'polypeptide(L)'
;KNLKSNFQFKRLLRQKKIHTDYFSVYFGKNFTKENNNKLNISFIMKKKVGNSVVRNKIKRRLRSAVQKKLKTKKLIDINYSYIIFGKSKAFSEKYSIISDELNKTFFKINQINN
;
A
#
# COMPACT_ATOMS: atom_id res chain seq x y z
N LYS A 1 -4.83 3.56 7.46
CA LYS A 1 -5.07 3.11 8.82
C LYS A 1 -4.13 1.97 9.18
N ASN A 2 -3.56 2.00 10.35
CA ASN A 2 -2.56 1.02 10.73
C ASN A 2 -3.17 -0.33 11.12
N LEU A 3 -2.42 -1.38 10.89
CA LEU A 3 -2.77 -2.71 11.38
C LEU A 3 -2.66 -2.73 12.90
N LYS A 4 -3.56 -3.45 13.55
CA LYS A 4 -3.72 -3.36 15.00
C LYS A 4 -2.72 -4.15 15.83
N SER A 5 -2.01 -5.11 15.24
CA SER A 5 -1.10 -5.92 16.03
C SER A 5 0.10 -6.39 15.22
N ASN A 6 1.19 -6.68 15.92
CA ASN A 6 2.38 -7.26 15.30
C ASN A 6 2.09 -8.61 14.68
N PHE A 7 1.17 -9.36 15.26
CA PHE A 7 0.79 -10.66 14.74
C PHE A 7 0.19 -10.53 13.34
N GLN A 8 -0.76 -9.61 13.17
CA GLN A 8 -1.39 -9.36 11.87
C GLN A 8 -0.36 -8.86 10.87
N PHE A 9 0.52 -7.96 11.30
CA PHE A 9 1.54 -7.40 10.44
C PHE A 9 2.49 -8.49 9.93
N LYS A 10 3.03 -9.31 10.84
CA LYS A 10 3.95 -10.39 10.47
C LYS A 10 3.28 -11.42 9.58
N ARG A 11 2.03 -11.73 9.85
CA ARG A 11 1.30 -12.70 9.06
C ARG A 11 1.08 -12.18 7.64
N LEU A 12 0.79 -10.88 7.51
CA LEU A 12 0.59 -10.28 6.20
C LEU A 12 1.87 -10.28 5.37
N LEU A 13 3.02 -10.12 6.00
CA LEU A 13 4.30 -10.18 5.30
C LEU A 13 4.60 -11.55 4.71
N ARG A 14 3.91 -12.59 5.14
CA ARG A 14 4.06 -13.94 4.59
C ARG A 14 3.06 -14.23 3.48
N GLN A 15 2.17 -13.29 3.19
CA GLN A 15 1.18 -13.46 2.15
C GLN A 15 1.74 -13.02 0.80
N LYS A 16 0.86 -12.74 -0.12
CA LYS A 16 1.24 -12.35 -1.47
C LYS A 16 1.86 -10.97 -1.50
N LYS A 17 2.74 -10.73 -2.47
CA LYS A 17 3.37 -9.43 -2.63
C LYS A 17 3.59 -9.10 -4.10
N ILE A 18 3.61 -7.80 -4.39
CA ILE A 18 3.93 -7.29 -5.71
C ILE A 18 4.98 -6.20 -5.54
N HIS A 19 6.07 -6.28 -6.30
CA HIS A 19 7.15 -5.29 -6.26
C HIS A 19 7.10 -4.42 -7.51
N THR A 20 7.36 -3.13 -7.33
CA THR A 20 7.60 -2.19 -8.43
C THR A 20 8.87 -1.41 -8.12
N ASP A 21 9.27 -0.54 -9.06
CA ASP A 21 10.44 0.30 -8.82
C ASP A 21 10.23 1.32 -7.71
N TYR A 22 8.99 1.65 -7.39
CA TYR A 22 8.66 2.73 -6.47
C TYR A 22 8.13 2.27 -5.13
N PHE A 23 7.64 1.04 -5.06
CA PHE A 23 7.07 0.51 -3.84
C PHE A 23 6.87 -1.00 -3.95
N SER A 24 6.64 -1.62 -2.80
CA SER A 24 6.20 -3.01 -2.74
C SER A 24 4.89 -3.06 -1.96
N VAL A 25 3.96 -3.89 -2.39
CA VAL A 25 2.68 -4.06 -1.72
C VAL A 25 2.55 -5.51 -1.26
N TYR A 26 2.34 -5.68 0.04
CA TYR A 26 1.98 -6.98 0.62
C TYR A 26 0.49 -6.95 0.88
N PHE A 27 -0.19 -8.02 0.54
CA PHE A 27 -1.65 -8.04 0.69
C PHE A 27 -2.14 -9.43 1.06
N GLY A 28 -3.24 -9.46 1.79
CA GLY A 28 -3.88 -10.70 2.19
C GLY A 28 -5.26 -10.43 2.74
N LYS A 29 -6.06 -11.48 2.80
CA LYS A 29 -7.41 -11.38 3.30
C LYS A 29 -7.42 -10.95 4.76
N ASN A 30 -8.40 -10.14 5.16
CA ASN A 30 -8.52 -9.71 6.55
C ASN A 30 -8.66 -10.90 7.48
N PHE A 31 -7.98 -10.82 8.63
CA PHE A 31 -7.99 -11.91 9.60
C PHE A 31 -9.23 -11.92 10.48
N THR A 32 -9.86 -10.77 10.63
CA THR A 32 -11.05 -10.62 11.44
C THR A 32 -12.17 -10.04 10.61
N LYS A 33 -13.40 -10.25 11.08
CA LYS A 33 -14.57 -9.70 10.41
C LYS A 33 -14.84 -8.25 10.79
N GLU A 34 -13.94 -7.64 11.56
CA GLU A 34 -14.11 -6.29 12.08
C GLU A 34 -13.54 -5.23 11.18
N ASN A 35 -13.83 -5.24 9.91
CA ASN A 35 -13.30 -4.17 9.08
C ASN A 35 -14.20 -2.94 9.04
N ASN A 36 -15.46 -3.07 9.42
CA ASN A 36 -16.42 -1.95 9.47
C ASN A 36 -16.39 -1.08 8.21
N ASN A 37 -16.16 -1.68 7.07
CA ASN A 37 -16.06 -0.98 5.78
C ASN A 37 -14.88 -0.01 5.71
N LYS A 38 -13.88 -0.19 6.56
CA LYS A 38 -12.68 0.64 6.54
C LYS A 38 -11.52 -0.09 5.90
N LEU A 39 -10.74 0.67 5.15
CA LEU A 39 -9.54 0.13 4.52
C LEU A 39 -8.46 -0.12 5.56
N ASN A 40 -7.92 -1.33 5.57
CA ASN A 40 -6.76 -1.67 6.41
C ASN A 40 -5.49 -1.55 5.57
N ILE A 41 -4.77 -0.46 5.75
CA ILE A 41 -3.57 -0.20 4.97
C ILE A 41 -2.53 0.50 5.83
N SER A 42 -1.28 0.10 5.68
CA SER A 42 -0.15 0.73 6.35
C SER A 42 0.88 1.15 5.32
N PHE A 43 1.49 2.31 5.55
CA PHE A 43 2.57 2.83 4.70
C PHE A 43 3.85 2.83 5.51
N ILE A 44 4.85 2.10 5.05
CA ILE A 44 6.11 1.94 5.77
C ILE A 44 7.27 2.39 4.91
N MET A 45 8.11 3.26 5.50
CA MET A 45 9.33 3.75 4.85
C MET A 45 10.49 3.33 5.73
N LYS A 46 11.29 2.36 5.27
CA LYS A 46 12.46 1.91 6.04
C LYS A 46 13.51 3.02 6.10
N LYS A 47 14.33 3.02 7.15
CA LYS A 47 15.35 4.06 7.34
C LYS A 47 16.31 4.18 6.17
N LYS A 48 16.63 3.07 5.50
CA LYS A 48 17.56 3.08 4.36
C LYS A 48 17.01 3.84 3.15
N VAL A 49 15.71 4.14 3.13
CA VAL A 49 15.10 4.87 2.04
C VAL A 49 15.58 6.33 2.02
N GLY A 50 15.86 6.89 3.19
CA GLY A 50 16.32 8.26 3.31
C GLY A 50 16.05 8.82 4.71
N ASN A 51 16.35 10.10 4.89
CA ASN A 51 16.07 10.76 6.16
C ASN A 51 14.56 10.97 6.34
N SER A 52 14.16 11.55 7.48
CA SER A 52 12.75 11.69 7.80
C SER A 52 12.00 12.59 6.82
N VAL A 53 12.65 13.60 6.26
CA VAL A 53 12.01 14.46 5.26
C VAL A 53 11.69 13.67 3.99
N VAL A 54 12.65 12.89 3.52
CA VAL A 54 12.46 12.03 2.33
C VAL A 54 11.36 11.02 2.58
N ARG A 55 11.44 10.32 3.72
CA ARG A 55 10.44 9.29 4.05
C ARG A 55 9.04 9.87 4.16
N ASN A 56 8.89 11.02 4.77
CA ASN A 56 7.58 11.66 4.91
C ASN A 56 7.01 12.07 3.56
N LYS A 57 7.84 12.57 2.65
CA LYS A 57 7.38 12.95 1.32
C LYS A 57 6.86 11.73 0.55
N ILE A 58 7.64 10.64 0.58
CA ILE A 58 7.24 9.41 -0.11
C ILE A 58 5.91 8.91 0.47
N LYS A 59 5.81 8.87 1.78
CA LYS A 59 4.59 8.41 2.46
C LYS A 59 3.37 9.22 2.04
N ARG A 60 3.50 10.56 2.03
CA ARG A 60 2.39 11.43 1.65
C ARG A 60 1.98 11.22 0.20
N ARG A 61 2.96 11.03 -0.69
CA ARG A 61 2.67 10.83 -2.10
C ARG A 61 1.92 9.52 -2.33
N LEU A 62 2.37 8.44 -1.70
CA LEU A 62 1.70 7.15 -1.82
C LEU A 62 0.31 7.18 -1.20
N ARG A 63 0.18 7.79 -0.03
CA ARG A 63 -1.12 7.91 0.63
C ARG A 63 -2.10 8.72 -0.21
N SER A 64 -1.64 9.83 -0.77
CA SER A 64 -2.50 10.66 -1.62
C SER A 64 -2.99 9.90 -2.84
N ALA A 65 -2.10 9.15 -3.48
CA ALA A 65 -2.48 8.38 -4.67
C ALA A 65 -3.52 7.30 -4.32
N VAL A 66 -3.32 6.62 -3.19
CA VAL A 66 -4.28 5.60 -2.75
C VAL A 66 -5.65 6.23 -2.44
N GLN A 67 -5.66 7.36 -1.74
CA GLN A 67 -6.91 8.02 -1.39
C GLN A 67 -7.69 8.45 -2.63
N LYS A 68 -7.01 8.93 -3.66
CA LYS A 68 -7.67 9.28 -4.91
C LYS A 68 -8.32 8.07 -5.58
N LYS A 69 -7.66 6.91 -5.54
CA LYS A 69 -8.24 5.69 -6.11
C LYS A 69 -9.48 5.26 -5.36
N LEU A 70 -9.47 5.39 -4.05
CA LEU A 70 -10.63 5.03 -3.24
C LEU A 70 -11.85 5.87 -3.60
N LYS A 71 -11.64 7.14 -3.94
CA LYS A 71 -12.74 8.04 -4.26
C LYS A 71 -13.32 7.80 -5.66
N THR A 72 -12.48 7.38 -6.61
CA THR A 72 -12.90 7.41 -8.01
C THR A 72 -13.24 6.06 -8.61
N LYS A 73 -12.60 4.97 -8.19
CA LYS A 73 -12.74 3.70 -8.91
C LYS A 73 -12.92 2.45 -8.05
N LYS A 74 -12.99 2.54 -6.78
CA LYS A 74 -13.15 1.36 -5.90
C LYS A 74 -12.28 0.16 -6.32
N LEU A 75 -11.06 0.43 -6.76
CA LEU A 75 -10.13 -0.63 -7.15
C LEU A 75 -9.56 -1.37 -5.97
N ILE A 76 -9.67 -0.80 -4.78
CA ILE A 76 -9.07 -1.36 -3.59
C ILE A 76 -10.12 -2.11 -2.80
N ASP A 77 -9.88 -3.42 -2.62
CA ASP A 77 -10.81 -4.29 -1.91
C ASP A 77 -10.65 -4.10 -0.40
N ILE A 78 -11.71 -3.65 0.27
CA ILE A 78 -11.69 -3.42 1.71
C ILE A 78 -11.70 -4.70 2.52
N ASN A 79 -11.94 -5.83 1.90
CA ASN A 79 -11.88 -7.14 2.58
C ASN A 79 -10.45 -7.64 2.72
N TYR A 80 -9.49 -6.91 2.19
CA TYR A 80 -8.07 -7.26 2.26
C TYR A 80 -7.31 -6.22 3.05
N SER A 81 -6.18 -6.64 3.60
CA SER A 81 -5.24 -5.75 4.28
C SER A 81 -4.01 -5.57 3.42
N TYR A 82 -3.42 -4.39 3.47
CA TYR A 82 -2.28 -4.03 2.63
C TYR A 82 -1.18 -3.39 3.45
N ILE A 83 0.06 -3.71 3.11
CA ILE A 83 1.24 -3.00 3.62
C ILE A 83 2.02 -2.50 2.41
N ILE A 84 2.21 -1.20 2.31
CA ILE A 84 2.95 -0.59 1.22
C ILE A 84 4.27 -0.08 1.74
N PHE A 85 5.36 -0.64 1.21
CA PHE A 85 6.72 -0.18 1.51
C PHE A 85 7.16 0.75 0.40
N GLY A 86 7.45 2.01 0.74
CA GLY A 86 7.95 2.96 -0.24
C GLY A 86 9.42 2.73 -0.53
N LYS A 87 9.83 3.01 -1.75
CA LYS A 87 11.23 2.91 -2.18
C LYS A 87 11.78 4.28 -2.52
N SER A 88 13.10 4.41 -2.51
CA SER A 88 13.77 5.70 -2.72
C SER A 88 13.36 6.38 -4.03
N LYS A 89 13.14 5.61 -5.09
CA LYS A 89 12.75 6.17 -6.38
C LYS A 89 11.42 6.92 -6.34
N ALA A 90 10.57 6.64 -5.37
CA ALA A 90 9.30 7.32 -5.25
C ALA A 90 9.45 8.77 -4.77
N PHE A 91 10.64 9.17 -4.32
CA PHE A 91 10.86 10.52 -3.84
C PHE A 91 10.79 11.57 -4.95
N SER A 92 11.44 11.30 -6.08
CA SER A 92 11.60 12.27 -7.16
C SER A 92 10.83 11.95 -8.42
N GLU A 93 10.21 10.79 -8.51
CA GLU A 93 9.47 10.44 -9.71
C GLU A 93 8.19 11.27 -9.83
N LYS A 94 7.70 11.45 -11.05
CA LYS A 94 6.47 12.19 -11.27
C LYS A 94 5.31 11.51 -10.56
N TYR A 95 4.47 12.31 -9.94
CA TYR A 95 3.32 11.79 -9.21
C TYR A 95 2.41 10.95 -10.11
N SER A 96 2.21 11.39 -11.36
CA SER A 96 1.36 10.64 -12.29
C SER A 96 1.88 9.23 -12.55
N ILE A 97 3.20 9.07 -12.62
CA ILE A 97 3.81 7.76 -12.85
C ILE A 97 3.60 6.87 -11.64
N ILE A 98 3.79 7.41 -10.43
CA ILE A 98 3.56 6.66 -9.20
C ILE A 98 2.09 6.26 -9.09
N SER A 99 1.19 7.16 -9.42
CA SER A 99 -0.25 6.91 -9.40
C SER A 99 -0.63 5.81 -10.40
N ASP A 100 -0.06 5.84 -11.60
CA ASP A 100 -0.32 4.82 -12.61
C ASP A 100 0.20 3.45 -12.17
N GLU A 101 1.37 3.41 -11.53
CA GLU A 101 1.91 2.15 -11.00
C GLU A 101 1.02 1.58 -9.92
N LEU A 102 0.46 2.43 -9.06
CA LEU A 102 -0.49 1.98 -8.05
C LEU A 102 -1.75 1.41 -8.70
N ASN A 103 -2.26 2.07 -9.75
CA ASN A 103 -3.41 1.55 -10.51
C ASN A 103 -3.14 0.14 -11.03
N LYS A 104 -2.01 -0.04 -11.70
CA LYS A 104 -1.63 -1.33 -12.26
C LYS A 104 -1.50 -2.39 -11.17
N THR A 105 -0.90 -2.00 -10.04
CA THR A 105 -0.68 -2.92 -8.93
C THR A 105 -2.00 -3.39 -8.34
N PHE A 106 -2.91 -2.47 -8.05
CA PHE A 106 -4.20 -2.87 -7.47
C PHE A 106 -5.06 -3.63 -8.47
N PHE A 107 -4.93 -3.34 -9.74
CA PHE A 107 -5.60 -4.13 -10.77
C PHE A 107 -5.11 -5.57 -10.74
N LYS A 108 -3.79 -5.77 -10.66
CA LYS A 108 -3.20 -7.11 -10.54
C LYS A 108 -3.64 -7.81 -9.27
N ILE A 109 -3.69 -7.09 -8.16
CA ILE A 109 -4.12 -7.65 -6.89
C ILE A 109 -5.54 -8.18 -7.01
N ASN A 110 -6.43 -7.40 -7.63
CA ASN A 110 -7.82 -7.84 -7.82
C ASN A 110 -7.91 -9.09 -8.68
N GLN A 111 -7.06 -9.21 -9.70
CA GLN A 111 -7.03 -10.42 -10.52
C GLN A 111 -6.54 -11.64 -9.74
N ILE A 112 -5.53 -11.47 -8.89
CA ILE A 112 -5.01 -12.54 -8.05
C ILE A 112 -6.03 -12.97 -7.01
N ASN A 113 -6.78 -12.02 -6.45
CA ASN A 113 -7.77 -12.29 -5.42
C ASN A 113 -9.03 -12.97 -5.96
N ASN A 114 -9.30 -12.84 -7.24
CA ASN A 114 -10.47 -13.48 -7.84
C ASN A 114 -10.15 -14.94 -8.26
#